data_786370385a5786629059220d3589a87f
#
_entry.id   786370385a5786629059220d3589a87f
#
_cell.length_a   1.000
_cell.length_b   1.000
_cell.length_c   1.000
_cell.angle_alpha   90.00
_cell.angle_beta   90.00
_cell.angle_gamma   90.00
#
_symmetry.space_group_name_H-M   'P 1'
#
loop_
_entity.id
_entity.type
_entity.pdbx_description
1 polymer ?
#
loop_
_entity_poly.entity_id
_entity_poly.type
_entity_poly.pdbx_seq_one_letter_code
_entity_poly.pdbx_strand_id
1 'polypeptide(L)'
;AEVARLLHTVVPLQRRIYRGLPLPLFLHSHRHSQRGREGASYPDSVIYSFYIGAAILILCVIYTTLKVKEWNPQEYAEYNEAKPEADEGKANWIELLRNAPSMFWKVGAVQFFCWTAFMFMWTYTNGTIADTVWNTTDTASKGYQEAGNWVGILFAVQAVGSVLWAIVLPQFKNAKMAYALSLAIGAIGFCMIPFLHDQYMQFIPFLMVGAGWAAMLAMPFAFVTNALQGYGHMGAYLGLFNGTICIPQIFAAVCGGGVLNLIGSHQSSMMIVSGALLLAGVYAFCN
;
A
#
# COMPACT_ATOMS: atom_id res chain seq x y z
N ALA A 1 22.65 31.55 4.66
CA ALA A 1 24.04 31.15 4.97
C ALA A 1 24.07 29.99 6.00
N GLU A 2 23.19 29.94 6.96
CA GLU A 2 23.13 28.87 7.99
C GLU A 2 22.63 27.54 7.45
N VAL A 3 21.63 27.54 6.57
CA VAL A 3 21.08 26.32 5.95
C VAL A 3 22.15 25.61 5.09
N ALA A 4 23.00 26.37 4.40
CA ALA A 4 24.10 25.82 3.63
C ALA A 4 25.20 25.19 4.51
N ARG A 5 25.43 25.70 5.73
CA ARG A 5 26.35 25.09 6.72
C ARG A 5 25.80 23.78 7.29
N LEU A 6 24.50 23.70 7.55
CA LEU A 6 23.83 22.48 8.00
C LEU A 6 23.90 21.37 6.94
N LEU A 7 23.70 21.70 5.67
CA LEU A 7 23.82 20.73 4.57
C LEU A 7 25.25 20.19 4.41
N HIS A 8 26.27 21.03 4.61
CA HIS A 8 27.70 20.58 4.56
C HIS A 8 28.09 19.70 5.75
N THR A 9 27.37 19.76 6.86
CA THR A 9 27.65 18.94 8.07
C THR A 9 26.88 17.62 8.03
N VAL A 10 25.68 17.59 7.44
CA VAL A 10 24.80 16.41 7.39
C VAL A 10 25.28 15.39 6.34
N VAL A 11 25.79 15.85 5.20
CA VAL A 11 26.26 14.96 4.11
C VAL A 11 27.43 14.06 4.52
N PRO A 12 28.48 14.51 5.24
CA PRO A 12 29.52 13.61 5.70
C PRO A 12 29.10 12.72 6.87
N LEU A 13 28.12 13.14 7.70
CA LEU A 13 27.57 12.32 8.77
C LEU A 13 26.77 11.15 8.18
N GLN A 14 26.00 11.39 7.14
CA GLN A 14 25.26 10.39 6.40
C GLN A 14 26.20 9.34 5.78
N ARG A 15 27.35 9.74 5.20
CA ARG A 15 28.38 8.80 4.73
C ARG A 15 29.01 7.96 5.85
N ARG A 16 29.08 8.45 7.08
CA ARG A 16 29.63 7.72 8.24
C ARG A 16 28.61 6.74 8.82
N ILE A 17 27.33 7.09 8.87
CA ILE A 17 26.26 6.22 9.36
C ILE A 17 26.08 5.03 8.42
N TYR A 18 26.17 5.25 7.09
CA TYR A 18 26.08 4.16 6.11
C TYR A 18 27.28 3.18 6.13
N ARG A 19 28.41 3.51 6.78
CA ARG A 19 29.55 2.59 6.93
C ARG A 19 29.43 1.61 8.11
N GLY A 20 28.49 1.82 9.01
CA GLY A 20 28.35 1.03 10.25
C GLY A 20 27.12 0.11 10.33
N LEU A 21 26.20 0.18 9.39
CA LEU A 21 25.01 -0.68 9.35
C LEU A 21 25.21 -1.82 8.33
N PRO A 22 24.73 -3.06 8.62
CA PRO A 22 24.85 -4.19 7.68
C PRO A 22 23.95 -4.07 6.43
N LEU A 23 23.35 -2.89 6.19
CA LEU A 23 22.67 -2.51 4.94
C LEU A 23 23.60 -2.32 3.70
N PRO A 24 24.96 -2.22 3.81
CA PRO A 24 25.82 -2.05 2.63
C PRO A 24 25.84 -3.24 1.68
N LEU A 25 25.39 -4.42 2.08
CA LEU A 25 25.39 -5.57 1.17
C LEU A 25 24.43 -5.40 -0.01
N PHE A 26 23.29 -4.71 0.20
CA PHE A 26 22.33 -4.44 -0.88
C PHE A 26 22.81 -3.35 -1.85
N LEU A 27 23.50 -2.31 -1.36
CA LEU A 27 23.92 -1.17 -2.19
C LEU A 27 25.26 -1.36 -2.88
N HIS A 28 26.18 -2.18 -2.31
CA HIS A 28 27.49 -2.44 -2.93
C HIS A 28 27.43 -3.50 -4.03
N SER A 29 26.44 -4.36 -4.00
CA SER A 29 26.15 -5.34 -5.07
C SER A 29 25.68 -4.66 -6.37
N HIS A 30 25.13 -3.44 -6.30
CA HIS A 30 24.58 -2.75 -7.48
C HIS A 30 25.63 -2.33 -8.54
N ARG A 31 26.93 -2.23 -8.21
CA ARG A 31 27.96 -1.87 -9.20
C ARG A 31 28.46 -3.02 -10.06
N HIS A 32 28.31 -4.26 -9.62
CA HIS A 32 28.79 -5.43 -10.37
C HIS A 32 27.69 -6.31 -10.96
N SER A 33 26.43 -6.12 -10.59
CA SER A 33 25.30 -6.99 -10.96
C SER A 33 24.48 -6.49 -12.16
N GLN A 34 24.90 -5.42 -12.85
CA GLN A 34 24.20 -4.97 -14.07
C GLN A 34 24.62 -5.73 -15.33
N ARG A 35 25.61 -6.63 -15.26
CA ARG A 35 25.86 -7.60 -16.32
C ARG A 35 25.11 -8.88 -16.00
N GLY A 36 23.82 -8.92 -16.42
CA GLY A 36 23.07 -10.17 -16.49
C GLY A 36 23.87 -11.18 -17.34
N ARG A 37 23.76 -12.46 -17.01
CA ARG A 37 24.21 -13.56 -17.90
C ARG A 37 23.71 -13.28 -19.30
N GLU A 38 24.56 -13.35 -20.30
CA GLU A 38 24.16 -13.25 -21.70
C GLU A 38 22.97 -14.21 -21.95
N GLY A 39 21.80 -13.63 -22.21
CA GLY A 39 20.52 -14.35 -22.39
C GLY A 39 19.48 -14.20 -21.28
N ALA A 40 19.78 -13.61 -20.13
CA ALA A 40 18.78 -13.35 -19.09
C ALA A 40 18.12 -11.97 -19.29
N SER A 41 16.79 -11.97 -19.38
CA SER A 41 15.98 -10.74 -19.57
C SER A 41 15.96 -9.80 -18.36
N TYR A 42 16.43 -10.23 -17.18
CA TYR A 42 16.36 -9.49 -15.93
C TYR A 42 17.71 -9.46 -15.21
N PRO A 43 18.07 -8.34 -14.50
CA PRO A 43 19.26 -8.25 -13.68
C PRO A 43 19.28 -9.30 -12.56
N ASP A 44 20.43 -9.87 -12.26
CA ASP A 44 20.61 -10.88 -11.21
C ASP A 44 20.15 -10.36 -9.82
N SER A 45 20.30 -9.06 -9.56
CA SER A 45 19.85 -8.42 -8.33
C SER A 45 18.33 -8.55 -8.11
N VAL A 46 17.55 -8.48 -9.18
CA VAL A 46 16.08 -8.65 -9.12
C VAL A 46 15.76 -10.10 -8.77
N ILE A 47 16.44 -11.07 -9.43
CA ILE A 47 16.23 -12.49 -9.19
C ILE A 47 16.54 -12.85 -7.72
N TYR A 48 17.68 -12.40 -7.20
CA TYR A 48 18.04 -12.63 -5.79
C TYR A 48 17.10 -11.96 -4.81
N SER A 49 16.59 -10.77 -5.12
CA SER A 49 15.58 -10.10 -4.28
C SER A 49 14.31 -10.93 -4.14
N PHE A 50 13.85 -11.53 -5.23
CA PHE A 50 12.69 -12.44 -5.20
C PHE A 50 12.97 -13.71 -4.40
N TYR A 51 14.15 -14.33 -4.54
CA TYR A 51 14.51 -15.52 -3.76
C TYR A 51 14.61 -15.23 -2.26
N ILE A 52 15.20 -14.10 -1.89
CA ILE A 52 15.30 -13.69 -0.48
C ILE A 52 13.90 -13.42 0.08
N GLY A 53 13.06 -12.68 -0.65
CA GLY A 53 11.68 -12.42 -0.25
C GLY A 53 10.86 -13.70 -0.09
N ALA A 54 10.99 -14.63 -1.01
CA ALA A 54 10.33 -15.94 -0.93
C ALA A 54 10.82 -16.76 0.28
N ALA A 55 12.12 -16.78 0.53
CA ALA A 55 12.70 -17.48 1.67
C ALA A 55 12.18 -16.91 3.01
N ILE A 56 12.16 -15.57 3.15
CA ILE A 56 11.62 -14.91 4.33
C ILE A 56 10.14 -15.25 4.52
N LEU A 57 9.34 -15.18 3.46
CA LEU A 57 7.92 -15.52 3.52
C LEU A 57 7.71 -16.98 3.99
N ILE A 58 8.42 -17.93 3.40
CA ILE A 58 8.31 -19.34 3.78
C ILE A 58 8.70 -19.54 5.24
N LEU A 59 9.79 -18.93 5.70
CA LEU A 59 10.23 -19.04 7.11
C LEU A 59 9.19 -18.43 8.06
N CYS A 60 8.60 -17.29 7.72
CA CYS A 60 7.51 -16.69 8.52
C CYS A 60 6.28 -17.59 8.58
N VAL A 61 5.88 -18.21 7.47
CA VAL A 61 4.73 -19.14 7.43
C VAL A 61 5.02 -20.38 8.28
N ILE A 62 6.20 -20.98 8.11
CA ILE A 62 6.61 -22.14 8.92
C ILE A 62 6.61 -21.78 10.42
N TYR A 63 7.20 -20.63 10.78
CA TYR A 63 7.22 -20.17 12.18
C TYR A 63 5.80 -20.00 12.72
N THR A 64 4.92 -19.34 11.97
CA THR A 64 3.52 -19.14 12.37
C THR A 64 2.79 -20.47 12.56
N THR A 65 2.92 -21.39 11.60
CA THR A 65 2.27 -22.71 11.64
C THR A 65 2.76 -23.55 12.83
N LEU A 66 4.03 -23.44 13.21
CA LEU A 66 4.59 -24.18 14.34
C LEU A 66 4.27 -23.55 15.70
N LYS A 67 4.09 -22.22 15.77
CA LYS A 67 3.93 -21.48 17.03
C LYS A 67 2.48 -21.14 17.36
N VAL A 68 1.66 -20.89 16.35
CA VAL A 68 0.24 -20.56 16.56
C VAL A 68 -0.55 -21.85 16.70
N LYS A 69 -1.14 -22.06 17.89
CA LYS A 69 -2.08 -23.16 18.13
C LYS A 69 -3.45 -22.70 17.62
N GLU A 70 -4.00 -23.44 16.67
CA GLU A 70 -5.42 -23.27 16.32
C GLU A 70 -6.27 -23.93 17.41
N TRP A 71 -7.22 -23.17 17.92
CA TRP A 71 -8.17 -23.67 18.92
C TRP A 71 -9.28 -24.44 18.22
N ASN A 72 -9.63 -25.61 18.77
CA ASN A 72 -10.83 -26.31 18.34
C ASN A 72 -12.05 -25.39 18.61
N PRO A 73 -13.08 -25.33 17.76
CA PRO A 73 -14.28 -24.52 17.97
C PRO A 73 -14.93 -24.70 19.35
N GLN A 74 -14.85 -25.89 19.92
CA GLN A 74 -15.34 -26.18 21.26
C GLN A 74 -14.48 -25.52 22.36
N GLU A 75 -13.15 -25.64 22.28
CA GLU A 75 -12.21 -24.96 23.19
C GLU A 75 -12.34 -23.44 23.08
N TYR A 76 -12.50 -22.92 21.86
CA TYR A 76 -12.67 -21.48 21.62
C TYR A 76 -13.96 -20.95 22.26
N ALA A 77 -15.07 -21.69 22.13
CA ALA A 77 -16.35 -21.33 22.73
C ALA A 77 -16.28 -21.34 24.28
N GLU A 78 -15.55 -22.29 24.87
CA GLU A 78 -15.35 -22.37 26.32
C GLU A 78 -14.58 -21.19 26.88
N TYR A 79 -13.52 -20.72 26.16
CA TYR A 79 -12.72 -19.57 26.59
C TYR A 79 -13.38 -18.22 26.37
N ASN A 80 -14.24 -18.07 25.35
CA ASN A 80 -14.84 -16.80 25.00
C ASN A 80 -16.29 -16.66 25.47
N GLU A 81 -16.83 -17.62 26.25
CA GLU A 81 -18.25 -17.69 26.61
C GLU A 81 -19.20 -17.56 25.37
N ALA A 82 -18.64 -17.76 24.19
CA ALA A 82 -19.37 -17.70 22.94
C ALA A 82 -20.20 -19.00 22.79
N LYS A 83 -21.47 -18.84 22.46
CA LYS A 83 -22.24 -20.01 22.02
C LYS A 83 -21.50 -20.62 20.82
N PRO A 84 -21.31 -21.98 20.80
CA PRO A 84 -20.80 -22.62 19.60
C PRO A 84 -21.64 -22.14 18.42
N GLU A 85 -21.02 -21.63 17.36
CA GLU A 85 -21.74 -21.38 16.12
C GLU A 85 -22.46 -22.68 15.79
N ALA A 86 -23.80 -22.64 15.83
CA ALA A 86 -24.59 -23.78 15.40
C ALA A 86 -24.11 -24.14 14.00
N ASP A 87 -24.06 -25.44 13.69
CA ASP A 87 -23.62 -25.94 12.38
C ASP A 87 -24.42 -25.20 11.28
N GLU A 88 -23.91 -24.01 10.93
CA GLU A 88 -24.51 -23.11 9.98
C GLU A 88 -24.25 -23.75 8.62
N GLY A 89 -25.28 -24.39 8.08
CA GLY A 89 -25.22 -25.11 6.81
C GLY A 89 -24.50 -24.33 5.70
N LYS A 90 -24.30 -24.90 4.54
CA LYS A 90 -23.54 -24.27 3.44
C LYS A 90 -24.05 -22.86 3.13
N ALA A 91 -23.20 -21.86 3.39
CA ALA A 91 -23.53 -20.46 3.12
C ALA A 91 -23.76 -20.24 1.61
N ASN A 92 -24.94 -19.73 1.26
CA ASN A 92 -25.22 -19.28 -0.10
C ASN A 92 -24.69 -17.85 -0.25
N TRP A 93 -23.61 -17.67 -1.04
CA TRP A 93 -22.95 -16.38 -1.22
C TRP A 93 -23.86 -15.29 -1.79
N ILE A 94 -24.86 -15.63 -2.63
CA ILE A 94 -25.84 -14.66 -3.17
C ILE A 94 -26.74 -14.14 -2.05
N GLU A 95 -27.19 -15.02 -1.18
CA GLU A 95 -28.04 -14.70 -0.04
C GLU A 95 -27.28 -13.86 0.99
N LEU A 96 -26.02 -14.20 1.25
CA LEU A 96 -25.13 -13.40 2.12
C LEU A 96 -24.97 -11.97 1.57
N LEU A 97 -24.68 -11.80 0.29
CA LEU A 97 -24.57 -10.47 -0.32
C LEU A 97 -25.88 -9.69 -0.24
N ARG A 98 -27.02 -10.33 -0.46
CA ARG A 98 -28.33 -9.69 -0.38
C ARG A 98 -28.67 -9.22 1.03
N ASN A 99 -28.27 -9.98 2.04
CA ASN A 99 -28.53 -9.71 3.45
C ASN A 99 -27.40 -8.92 4.14
N ALA A 100 -26.34 -8.56 3.40
CA ALA A 100 -25.19 -7.85 3.96
C ALA A 100 -25.62 -6.47 4.53
N PRO A 101 -25.08 -6.08 5.71
CA PRO A 101 -25.39 -4.80 6.31
C PRO A 101 -24.96 -3.63 5.42
N SER A 102 -25.62 -2.49 5.53
CA SER A 102 -25.32 -1.29 4.72
C SER A 102 -23.86 -0.84 4.83
N MET A 103 -23.24 -1.03 6.00
CA MET A 103 -21.82 -0.73 6.23
C MET A 103 -20.90 -1.57 5.36
N PHE A 104 -21.24 -2.84 5.09
CA PHE A 104 -20.49 -3.71 4.18
C PHE A 104 -20.36 -3.09 2.78
N TRP A 105 -21.46 -2.59 2.24
CA TRP A 105 -21.51 -1.97 0.92
C TRP A 105 -20.85 -0.59 0.89
N LYS A 106 -21.08 0.22 1.93
CA LYS A 106 -20.44 1.54 2.04
C LYS A 106 -18.92 1.42 2.09
N VAL A 107 -18.42 0.57 2.97
CA VAL A 107 -16.97 0.34 3.08
C VAL A 107 -16.42 -0.34 1.84
N GLY A 108 -17.17 -1.26 1.23
CA GLY A 108 -16.82 -1.88 -0.05
C GLY A 108 -16.63 -0.86 -1.17
N ALA A 109 -17.52 0.13 -1.28
CA ALA A 109 -17.40 1.21 -2.25
C ALA A 109 -16.15 2.07 -2.00
N VAL A 110 -15.86 2.40 -0.74
CA VAL A 110 -14.61 3.10 -0.39
C VAL A 110 -13.38 2.30 -0.79
N GLN A 111 -13.38 1.00 -0.47
CA GLN A 111 -12.29 0.09 -0.84
C GLN A 111 -12.07 0.04 -2.35
N PHE A 112 -13.14 0.08 -3.14
CA PHE A 112 -13.04 0.13 -4.59
C PHE A 112 -12.22 1.33 -5.07
N PHE A 113 -12.51 2.52 -4.58
CA PHE A 113 -11.76 3.73 -4.94
C PHE A 113 -10.32 3.69 -4.40
N CYS A 114 -10.13 3.28 -3.15
CA CYS A 114 -8.82 3.22 -2.52
C CYS A 114 -7.88 2.25 -3.24
N TRP A 115 -8.32 1.00 -3.47
CA TRP A 115 -7.47 -0.01 -4.12
C TRP A 115 -7.17 0.32 -5.58
N THR A 116 -8.12 0.96 -6.30
CA THR A 116 -7.87 1.49 -7.65
C THR A 116 -6.78 2.57 -7.61
N ALA A 117 -6.86 3.51 -6.65
CA ALA A 117 -5.87 4.57 -6.50
C ALA A 117 -4.47 4.04 -6.22
N PHE A 118 -4.34 3.10 -5.28
CA PHE A 118 -3.05 2.51 -4.94
C PHE A 118 -2.50 1.60 -6.04
N MET A 119 -3.36 0.92 -6.80
CA MET A 119 -2.91 0.16 -7.97
C MET A 119 -2.32 1.08 -9.05
N PHE A 120 -2.92 2.25 -9.28
CA PHE A 120 -2.34 3.26 -10.16
C PHE A 120 -1.01 3.79 -9.62
N MET A 121 -0.90 4.02 -8.31
CA MET A 121 0.38 4.39 -7.70
C MET A 121 1.47 3.38 -8.04
N TRP A 122 1.26 2.11 -7.77
CA TRP A 122 2.29 1.08 -8.03
C TRP A 122 2.66 0.97 -9.50
N THR A 123 1.68 1.17 -10.39
CA THR A 123 1.90 1.05 -11.83
C THR A 123 2.63 2.25 -12.42
N TYR A 124 2.30 3.47 -11.97
CA TYR A 124 2.72 4.70 -12.65
C TYR A 124 3.74 5.54 -11.87
N THR A 125 4.08 5.21 -10.62
CA THR A 125 5.02 6.01 -9.83
C THR A 125 6.39 6.09 -10.49
N ASN A 126 6.92 4.97 -11.03
CA ASN A 126 8.25 4.99 -11.63
C ASN A 126 8.35 5.97 -12.79
N GLY A 127 7.42 5.91 -13.74
CA GLY A 127 7.38 6.85 -14.84
C GLY A 127 7.11 8.29 -14.41
N THR A 128 6.26 8.48 -13.38
CA THR A 128 6.02 9.81 -12.79
C THR A 128 7.31 10.41 -12.23
N ILE A 129 8.04 9.67 -11.40
CA ILE A 129 9.27 10.16 -10.77
C ILE A 129 10.37 10.36 -11.81
N ALA A 130 10.47 9.47 -12.83
CA ALA A 130 11.41 9.64 -13.93
C ALA A 130 11.15 10.92 -14.73
N ASP A 131 9.88 11.21 -15.03
CA ASP A 131 9.48 12.40 -15.75
C ASP A 131 9.68 13.68 -14.91
N THR A 132 9.20 13.69 -13.67
CA THR A 132 9.17 14.92 -12.84
C THR A 132 10.53 15.28 -12.24
N VAL A 133 11.34 14.30 -11.86
CA VAL A 133 12.62 14.54 -11.16
C VAL A 133 13.83 14.36 -12.07
N TRP A 134 13.83 13.37 -12.96
CA TRP A 134 14.93 13.10 -13.90
C TRP A 134 14.69 13.63 -15.31
N ASN A 135 13.53 14.25 -15.57
CA ASN A 135 13.15 14.82 -16.87
C ASN A 135 13.31 13.83 -18.03
N THR A 136 12.94 12.57 -17.81
CA THR A 136 13.03 11.52 -18.83
C THR A 136 11.81 10.60 -18.84
N THR A 137 11.34 10.30 -20.04
CA THR A 137 10.29 9.30 -20.29
C THR A 137 10.82 8.06 -20.98
N ASP A 138 12.10 8.07 -21.40
CA ASP A 138 12.74 6.93 -22.04
C ASP A 138 13.10 5.85 -21.02
N THR A 139 12.39 4.72 -21.08
CA THR A 139 12.58 3.57 -20.19
C THR A 139 13.96 2.92 -20.28
N ALA A 140 14.70 3.12 -21.39
CA ALA A 140 16.05 2.62 -21.59
C ALA A 140 17.10 3.57 -21.00
N SER A 141 16.73 4.81 -20.65
CA SER A 141 17.66 5.82 -20.15
C SER A 141 18.19 5.47 -18.77
N LYS A 142 19.40 5.94 -18.47
CA LYS A 142 20.01 5.82 -17.14
C LYS A 142 19.18 6.55 -16.08
N GLY A 143 18.61 7.71 -16.41
CA GLY A 143 17.77 8.49 -15.53
C GLY A 143 16.51 7.73 -15.11
N TYR A 144 15.88 6.98 -16.01
CA TYR A 144 14.73 6.14 -15.69
C TYR A 144 15.09 5.02 -14.70
N GLN A 145 16.27 4.44 -14.83
CA GLN A 145 16.78 3.40 -13.91
C GLN A 145 17.08 3.98 -12.52
N GLU A 146 17.68 5.17 -12.47
CA GLU A 146 17.95 5.89 -11.23
C GLU A 146 16.65 6.28 -10.52
N ALA A 147 15.65 6.73 -11.28
CA ALA A 147 14.30 6.98 -10.75
C ALA A 147 13.67 5.71 -10.14
N GLY A 148 13.80 4.56 -10.79
CA GLY A 148 13.32 3.28 -10.26
C GLY A 148 13.96 2.89 -8.93
N ASN A 149 15.28 3.11 -8.79
CA ASN A 149 15.96 2.90 -7.52
C ASN A 149 15.45 3.86 -6.43
N TRP A 150 15.18 5.12 -6.81
CA TRP A 150 14.65 6.13 -5.90
C TRP A 150 13.22 5.84 -5.45
N VAL A 151 12.39 5.32 -6.34
CA VAL A 151 11.02 4.88 -6.01
C VAL A 151 11.02 3.82 -4.90
N GLY A 152 12.00 2.92 -4.88
CA GLY A 152 12.17 1.99 -3.75
C GLY A 152 12.39 2.70 -2.42
N ILE A 153 13.15 3.81 -2.40
CA ILE A 153 13.35 4.65 -1.21
C ILE A 153 12.06 5.37 -0.84
N LEU A 154 11.32 5.90 -1.82
CA LEU A 154 10.05 6.57 -1.59
C LEU A 154 8.99 5.63 -0.99
N PHE A 155 8.93 4.38 -1.43
CA PHE A 155 8.04 3.37 -0.82
C PHE A 155 8.48 3.00 0.61
N ALA A 156 9.77 3.01 0.91
CA ALA A 156 10.24 2.86 2.28
C ALA A 156 9.81 4.06 3.15
N VAL A 157 9.88 5.28 2.64
CA VAL A 157 9.38 6.50 3.30
C VAL A 157 7.87 6.42 3.52
N GLN A 158 7.11 5.94 2.52
CA GLN A 158 5.68 5.68 2.67
C GLN A 158 5.39 4.67 3.79
N ALA A 159 6.17 3.59 3.88
CA ALA A 159 6.03 2.61 4.96
C ALA A 159 6.29 3.24 6.34
N VAL A 160 7.32 4.10 6.46
CA VAL A 160 7.56 4.88 7.69
C VAL A 160 6.36 5.77 8.01
N GLY A 161 5.82 6.48 7.03
CA GLY A 161 4.60 7.30 7.19
C GLY A 161 3.41 6.47 7.68
N SER A 162 3.25 5.25 7.18
CA SER A 162 2.20 4.32 7.61
C SER A 162 2.37 3.91 9.07
N VAL A 163 3.58 3.57 9.51
CA VAL A 163 3.86 3.20 10.90
C VAL A 163 3.60 4.38 11.85
N LEU A 164 4.08 5.56 11.50
CA LEU A 164 3.86 6.77 12.30
C LEU A 164 2.37 7.08 12.42
N TRP A 165 1.62 6.97 11.33
CA TRP A 165 0.19 7.22 11.34
C TRP A 165 -0.60 6.15 12.09
N ALA A 166 -0.18 4.89 12.03
CA ALA A 166 -0.79 3.79 12.79
C ALA A 166 -0.72 4.02 14.31
N ILE A 167 0.31 4.73 14.81
CA ILE A 167 0.42 5.13 16.21
C ILE A 167 -0.56 6.27 16.55
N VAL A 168 -0.86 7.13 15.58
CA VAL A 168 -1.77 8.27 15.77
C VAL A 168 -3.23 7.85 15.65
N LEU A 169 -3.57 6.90 14.79
CA LEU A 169 -4.95 6.47 14.52
C LEU A 169 -5.77 6.11 15.77
N PRO A 170 -5.26 5.35 16.76
CA PRO A 170 -6.04 5.00 17.95
C PRO A 170 -6.37 6.19 18.86
N GLN A 171 -5.73 7.34 18.67
CA GLN A 171 -5.97 8.54 19.49
C GLN A 171 -7.25 9.30 19.09
N PHE A 172 -7.79 9.00 17.90
CA PHE A 172 -9.04 9.62 17.46
C PHE A 172 -10.25 8.99 18.15
N LYS A 173 -11.08 9.83 18.76
CA LYS A 173 -12.34 9.39 19.39
C LYS A 173 -13.39 8.92 18.37
N ASN A 174 -13.36 9.46 17.15
CA ASN A 174 -14.29 9.14 16.09
C ASN A 174 -13.56 8.41 14.93
N ALA A 175 -13.75 7.09 14.87
CA ALA A 175 -13.11 6.25 13.86
C ALA A 175 -13.50 6.64 12.41
N LYS A 176 -14.75 7.06 12.17
CA LYS A 176 -15.19 7.50 10.84
C LYS A 176 -14.43 8.75 10.40
N MET A 177 -14.31 9.73 11.30
CA MET A 177 -13.57 10.96 11.03
C MET A 177 -12.07 10.68 10.83
N ALA A 178 -11.49 9.78 11.63
CA ALA A 178 -10.10 9.36 11.49
C ALA A 178 -9.84 8.73 10.11
N TYR A 179 -10.74 7.88 9.64
CA TYR A 179 -10.65 7.24 8.35
C TYR A 179 -10.72 8.26 7.21
N ALA A 180 -11.74 9.12 7.21
CA ALA A 180 -11.93 10.15 6.19
C ALA A 180 -10.73 11.12 6.14
N LEU A 181 -10.23 11.57 7.30
CA LEU A 181 -9.05 12.43 7.39
C LEU A 181 -7.79 11.76 6.84
N SER A 182 -7.58 10.49 7.16
CA SER A 182 -6.42 9.73 6.67
C SER A 182 -6.42 9.61 5.15
N LEU A 183 -7.58 9.30 4.56
CA LEU A 183 -7.72 9.23 3.11
C LEU A 183 -7.54 10.61 2.46
N ALA A 184 -8.05 11.67 3.08
CA ALA A 184 -7.88 13.05 2.58
C ALA A 184 -6.39 13.47 2.61
N ILE A 185 -5.65 13.14 3.68
CA ILE A 185 -4.19 13.37 3.75
C ILE A 185 -3.48 12.60 2.64
N GLY A 186 -3.81 11.33 2.44
CA GLY A 186 -3.26 10.52 1.34
C GLY A 186 -3.57 11.11 -0.04
N ALA A 187 -4.79 11.61 -0.24
CA ALA A 187 -5.22 12.26 -1.48
C ALA A 187 -4.40 13.53 -1.78
N ILE A 188 -4.20 14.38 -0.78
CA ILE A 188 -3.33 15.56 -0.91
C ILE A 188 -1.91 15.12 -1.26
N GLY A 189 -1.38 14.10 -0.60
CA GLY A 189 -0.07 13.53 -0.92
C GLY A 189 0.02 13.11 -2.39
N PHE A 190 -0.94 12.36 -2.91
CA PHE A 190 -0.96 11.98 -4.32
C PHE A 190 -0.98 13.18 -5.27
N CYS A 191 -1.81 14.17 -4.97
CA CYS A 191 -1.91 15.38 -5.80
C CYS A 191 -0.62 16.23 -5.78
N MET A 192 0.19 16.15 -4.72
CA MET A 192 1.45 16.89 -4.63
C MET A 192 2.57 16.30 -5.49
N ILE A 193 2.60 14.97 -5.69
CA ILE A 193 3.71 14.27 -6.36
C ILE A 193 4.08 14.90 -7.71
N PRO A 194 3.14 15.20 -8.63
CA PRO A 194 3.49 15.75 -9.95
C PRO A 194 4.13 17.13 -9.94
N PHE A 195 3.97 17.89 -8.86
CA PHE A 195 4.41 19.29 -8.77
C PHE A 195 5.78 19.44 -8.08
N LEU A 196 6.33 18.38 -7.53
CA LEU A 196 7.60 18.39 -6.83
C LEU A 196 8.70 17.79 -7.72
N HIS A 197 9.65 18.63 -8.13
CA HIS A 197 10.71 18.26 -9.06
C HIS A 197 12.04 17.90 -8.36
N ASP A 198 12.12 18.10 -7.05
CA ASP A 198 13.27 17.72 -6.23
C ASP A 198 13.04 16.34 -5.62
N GLN A 199 14.05 15.46 -5.72
CA GLN A 199 13.97 14.08 -5.25
C GLN A 199 13.69 13.96 -3.74
N TYR A 200 14.23 14.86 -2.91
CA TYR A 200 14.04 14.82 -1.45
C TYR A 200 12.71 15.43 -1.03
N MET A 201 12.21 16.42 -1.76
CA MET A 201 10.88 16.98 -1.53
C MET A 201 9.77 15.94 -1.72
N GLN A 202 10.01 14.90 -2.53
CA GLN A 202 9.08 13.78 -2.70
C GLN A 202 8.85 12.96 -1.41
N PHE A 203 9.68 13.10 -0.39
CA PHE A 203 9.45 12.42 0.90
C PHE A 203 8.16 12.89 1.58
N ILE A 204 7.79 14.17 1.44
CA ILE A 204 6.60 14.74 2.08
C ILE A 204 5.33 14.07 1.57
N PRO A 205 5.03 14.06 0.26
CA PRO A 205 3.83 13.42 -0.25
C PRO A 205 3.80 11.90 0.02
N PHE A 206 4.94 11.21 -0.04
CA PHE A 206 4.97 9.77 0.26
C PHE A 206 4.71 9.45 1.74
N LEU A 207 5.15 10.29 2.68
CA LEU A 207 4.72 10.17 4.10
C LEU A 207 3.20 10.35 4.24
N MET A 208 2.61 11.32 3.53
CA MET A 208 1.17 11.58 3.55
C MET A 208 0.38 10.42 2.92
N VAL A 209 0.85 9.87 1.81
CA VAL A 209 0.27 8.67 1.18
C VAL A 209 0.33 7.48 2.14
N GLY A 210 1.39 7.38 2.94
CA GLY A 210 1.54 6.39 4.00
C GLY A 210 0.41 6.46 5.04
N ALA A 211 -0.06 7.65 5.40
CA ALA A 211 -1.19 7.80 6.31
C ALA A 211 -2.49 7.21 5.73
N GLY A 212 -2.78 7.50 4.46
CA GLY A 212 -3.90 6.91 3.73
C GLY A 212 -3.81 5.38 3.66
N TRP A 213 -2.62 4.86 3.37
CA TRP A 213 -2.35 3.42 3.30
C TRP A 213 -2.60 2.71 4.64
N ALA A 214 -2.09 3.25 5.75
CA ALA A 214 -2.30 2.66 7.07
C ALA A 214 -3.79 2.54 7.43
N ALA A 215 -4.55 3.60 7.21
CA ALA A 215 -5.98 3.62 7.50
C ALA A 215 -6.76 2.68 6.58
N MET A 216 -6.42 2.63 5.28
CA MET A 216 -7.06 1.77 4.29
C MET A 216 -6.88 0.28 4.61
N LEU A 217 -5.76 -0.12 5.21
CA LEU A 217 -5.54 -1.51 5.61
C LEU A 217 -6.25 -1.88 6.92
N ALA A 218 -6.20 -0.99 7.91
CA ALA A 218 -6.65 -1.33 9.27
C ALA A 218 -8.17 -1.15 9.46
N MET A 219 -8.74 -0.03 8.97
CA MET A 219 -10.08 0.40 9.40
C MET A 219 -11.24 -0.30 8.69
N PRO A 220 -11.19 -0.64 7.40
CA PRO A 220 -12.30 -1.29 6.70
C PRO A 220 -12.74 -2.60 7.33
N PHE A 221 -11.78 -3.47 7.66
CA PHE A 221 -12.08 -4.73 8.32
C PHE A 221 -12.72 -4.52 9.70
N ALA A 222 -12.24 -3.54 10.48
CA ALA A 222 -12.83 -3.21 11.76
C ALA A 222 -14.28 -2.70 11.63
N PHE A 223 -14.59 -1.86 10.64
CA PHE A 223 -15.95 -1.41 10.40
C PHE A 223 -16.87 -2.55 9.98
N VAL A 224 -16.40 -3.44 9.10
CA VAL A 224 -17.19 -4.55 8.59
C VAL A 224 -17.40 -5.60 9.67
N THR A 225 -16.37 -6.00 10.42
CA THR A 225 -16.50 -6.96 11.53
C THR A 225 -17.46 -6.45 12.61
N ASN A 226 -17.38 -5.16 12.96
CA ASN A 226 -18.32 -4.57 13.93
C ASN A 226 -19.76 -4.57 13.41
N ALA A 227 -19.97 -4.33 12.11
CA ALA A 227 -21.30 -4.34 11.51
C ALA A 227 -21.88 -5.76 11.33
N LEU A 228 -21.03 -6.77 11.31
CA LEU A 228 -21.40 -8.19 11.19
C LEU A 228 -21.63 -8.86 12.54
N GLN A 229 -21.46 -8.16 13.67
CA GLN A 229 -21.76 -8.73 14.99
C GLN A 229 -23.23 -9.17 15.06
N GLY A 230 -23.46 -10.44 15.38
CA GLY A 230 -24.78 -11.05 15.41
C GLY A 230 -25.29 -11.57 14.06
N TYR A 231 -24.54 -11.39 12.97
CA TYR A 231 -24.79 -12.09 11.71
C TYR A 231 -24.09 -13.45 11.75
N GLY A 232 -24.76 -14.50 11.29
CA GLY A 232 -24.11 -15.79 11.05
C GLY A 232 -23.09 -15.71 9.91
N HIS A 233 -22.28 -16.76 9.73
CA HIS A 233 -21.33 -16.88 8.62
C HIS A 233 -20.29 -15.74 8.51
N MET A 234 -19.79 -15.21 9.63
CA MET A 234 -18.82 -14.12 9.68
C MET A 234 -17.62 -14.35 8.75
N GLY A 235 -17.06 -15.56 8.75
CA GLY A 235 -15.92 -15.92 7.90
C GLY A 235 -16.24 -15.82 6.40
N ALA A 236 -17.46 -16.25 6.00
CA ALA A 236 -17.91 -16.15 4.61
C ALA A 236 -18.10 -14.69 4.18
N TYR A 237 -18.66 -13.83 5.05
CA TYR A 237 -18.75 -12.39 4.79
C TYR A 237 -17.38 -11.73 4.63
N LEU A 238 -16.41 -12.06 5.46
CA LEU A 238 -15.04 -11.53 5.35
C LEU A 238 -14.34 -12.03 4.08
N GLY A 239 -14.62 -13.29 3.68
CA GLY A 239 -14.16 -13.82 2.39
C GLY A 239 -14.74 -13.04 1.21
N LEU A 240 -16.04 -12.75 1.21
CA LEU A 240 -16.70 -11.92 0.20
C LEU A 240 -16.18 -10.48 0.21
N PHE A 241 -15.89 -9.94 1.39
CA PHE A 241 -15.32 -8.60 1.53
C PHE A 241 -13.93 -8.48 0.90
N ASN A 242 -13.13 -9.55 0.87
CA ASN A 242 -11.87 -9.58 0.10
C ASN A 242 -12.08 -9.31 -1.41
N GLY A 243 -13.26 -9.58 -1.94
CA GLY A 243 -13.62 -9.19 -3.32
C GLY A 243 -13.50 -7.68 -3.54
N THR A 244 -13.76 -6.86 -2.52
CA THR A 244 -13.61 -5.40 -2.59
C THR A 244 -12.15 -4.94 -2.71
N ILE A 245 -11.19 -5.84 -2.49
CA ILE A 245 -9.76 -5.65 -2.71
C ILE A 245 -9.38 -6.08 -4.12
N CYS A 246 -9.79 -7.28 -4.54
CA CYS A 246 -9.38 -7.87 -5.81
C CYS A 246 -10.04 -7.21 -7.03
N ILE A 247 -11.34 -6.92 -6.95
CA ILE A 247 -12.10 -6.35 -8.06
C ILE A 247 -11.53 -5.00 -8.52
N PRO A 248 -11.28 -4.01 -7.64
CA PRO A 248 -10.71 -2.73 -8.06
C PRO A 248 -9.29 -2.85 -8.62
N GLN A 249 -8.49 -3.81 -8.16
CA GLN A 249 -7.15 -4.04 -8.71
C GLN A 249 -7.23 -4.59 -10.14
N ILE A 250 -8.14 -5.54 -10.40
CA ILE A 250 -8.40 -6.04 -11.74
C ILE A 250 -8.92 -4.91 -12.64
N PHE A 251 -9.87 -4.12 -12.14
CA PHE A 251 -10.40 -2.95 -12.85
C PHE A 251 -9.28 -1.96 -13.20
N ALA A 252 -8.43 -1.60 -12.25
CA ALA A 252 -7.31 -0.69 -12.46
C ALA A 252 -6.31 -1.24 -13.48
N ALA A 253 -6.01 -2.53 -13.43
CA ALA A 253 -5.09 -3.17 -14.37
C ALA A 253 -5.63 -3.16 -15.81
N VAL A 254 -6.92 -3.40 -15.99
CA VAL A 254 -7.57 -3.44 -17.32
C VAL A 254 -7.80 -2.02 -17.85
N CYS A 255 -8.27 -1.10 -17.03
CA CYS A 255 -8.70 0.23 -17.46
C CYS A 255 -7.59 1.29 -17.39
N GLY A 256 -6.51 1.04 -16.63
CA GLY A 256 -5.49 2.05 -16.33
C GLY A 256 -4.82 2.65 -17.56
N GLY A 257 -4.49 1.83 -18.56
CA GLY A 257 -3.95 2.33 -19.82
C GLY A 257 -4.92 3.21 -20.61
N GLY A 258 -6.22 2.86 -20.61
CA GLY A 258 -7.28 3.67 -21.21
C GLY A 258 -7.44 5.02 -20.52
N VAL A 259 -7.44 5.02 -19.17
CA VAL A 259 -7.50 6.25 -18.37
C VAL A 259 -6.29 7.14 -18.67
N LEU A 260 -5.07 6.57 -18.69
CA LEU A 260 -3.85 7.30 -19.01
C LEU A 260 -3.95 8.00 -20.38
N ASN A 261 -4.41 7.30 -21.39
CA ASN A 261 -4.58 7.87 -22.75
C ASN A 261 -5.60 9.00 -22.78
N LEU A 262 -6.69 8.90 -22.03
CA LEU A 262 -7.73 9.92 -21.95
C LEU A 262 -7.24 11.23 -21.29
N ILE A 263 -6.31 11.14 -20.33
CA ILE A 263 -5.80 12.29 -19.57
C ILE A 263 -4.50 12.87 -20.15
N GLY A 264 -4.14 12.53 -21.38
CA GLY A 264 -2.98 13.11 -22.08
C GLY A 264 -1.70 12.31 -22.03
N SER A 265 -1.75 11.03 -21.65
CA SER A 265 -0.63 10.06 -21.67
C SER A 265 0.57 10.42 -20.77
N HIS A 266 0.44 11.40 -19.88
CA HIS A 266 1.45 11.71 -18.87
C HIS A 266 1.22 10.85 -17.61
N GLN A 267 2.20 10.04 -17.23
CA GLN A 267 2.08 9.17 -16.05
C GLN A 267 1.90 9.96 -14.75
N SER A 268 2.47 11.16 -14.67
CA SER A 268 2.30 12.08 -13.56
C SER A 268 0.83 12.48 -13.31
N SER A 269 0.00 12.56 -14.34
CA SER A 269 -1.44 12.82 -14.22
C SER A 269 -2.19 11.70 -13.50
N MET A 270 -1.69 10.45 -13.56
CA MET A 270 -2.30 9.32 -12.85
C MET A 270 -2.18 9.46 -11.32
N MET A 271 -1.23 10.23 -10.81
CA MET A 271 -1.14 10.54 -9.38
C MET A 271 -2.29 11.48 -8.96
N ILE A 272 -2.66 12.43 -9.81
CA ILE A 272 -3.83 13.31 -9.56
C ILE A 272 -5.12 12.49 -9.58
N VAL A 273 -5.25 11.56 -10.53
CA VAL A 273 -6.40 10.63 -10.58
C VAL A 273 -6.46 9.79 -9.31
N SER A 274 -5.32 9.28 -8.83
CA SER A 274 -5.25 8.53 -7.57
C SER A 274 -5.72 9.38 -6.37
N GLY A 275 -5.32 10.64 -6.30
CA GLY A 275 -5.80 11.59 -5.29
C GLY A 275 -7.30 11.81 -5.38
N ALA A 276 -7.83 12.02 -6.59
CA ALA A 276 -9.27 12.21 -6.83
C ALA A 276 -10.08 10.95 -6.43
N LEU A 277 -9.56 9.76 -6.71
CA LEU A 277 -10.18 8.50 -6.29
C LEU A 277 -10.24 8.36 -4.76
N LEU A 278 -9.18 8.73 -4.03
CA LEU A 278 -9.24 8.73 -2.56
C LEU A 278 -10.28 9.73 -2.04
N LEU A 279 -10.40 10.92 -2.64
CA LEU A 279 -11.44 11.89 -2.28
C LEU A 279 -12.84 11.37 -2.60
N ALA A 280 -13.02 10.66 -3.72
CA ALA A 280 -14.28 9.98 -4.02
C ALA A 280 -14.61 8.91 -2.96
N GLY A 281 -13.60 8.19 -2.47
CA GLY A 281 -13.74 7.28 -1.33
C GLY A 281 -14.19 7.99 -0.05
N VAL A 282 -13.60 9.14 0.28
CA VAL A 282 -14.04 9.97 1.41
C VAL A 282 -15.50 10.39 1.26
N TYR A 283 -15.86 10.87 0.09
CA TYR A 283 -17.24 11.28 -0.21
C TYR A 283 -18.23 10.11 -0.06
N ALA A 284 -17.92 8.94 -0.61
CA ALA A 284 -18.75 7.74 -0.51
C ALA A 284 -18.89 7.24 0.93
N PHE A 285 -17.92 7.52 1.80
CA PHE A 285 -17.95 7.13 3.21
C PHE A 285 -18.80 8.07 4.05
N CYS A 286 -18.78 9.37 3.75
CA CYS A 286 -19.49 10.40 4.52
C CYS A 286 -21.00 10.45 4.22
N ASN A 287 -21.40 10.01 3.03
CA ASN A 287 -22.81 9.91 2.61
C ASN A 287 -23.35 8.48 2.72
#